data_9322d340bb2e2443e70b9407143543f8
#
_entry.id   9322d340bb2e2443e70b9407143543f8
#
_cell.length_a   1.000
_cell.length_b   1.000
_cell.length_c   1.000
_cell.angle_alpha   90.00
_cell.angle_beta   90.00
_cell.angle_gamma   90.00
#
_symmetry.space_group_name_H-M   'P 1'
#
loop_
_entity.id
_entity.type
_entity.pdbx_description
1 polymer ?
#
loop_
_entity_poly.entity_id
_entity_poly.type
_entity_poly.pdbx_seq_one_letter_code
_entity_poly.pdbx_strand_id
1 'polypeptide(L)'
;MARYLTELIGTFFLVFVIGMTAVAGLSAAPIAIGCTLMVMVYMGGHISGAHYNPAVSIAVFLRGSLEKSDLLPYIAAQLLGAWLAASAVLAVTGATFAPAPGAG
;
A
#
# COMPACT_ATOMS: atom_id res chain seq x y z
N MET A 1 7.73 15.44 -6.56
CA MET A 1 6.29 15.12 -6.73
C MET A 1 6.08 13.71 -7.28
N ALA A 2 6.87 13.27 -8.25
CA ALA A 2 6.75 11.90 -8.78
C ALA A 2 6.87 10.82 -7.70
N ARG A 3 7.73 11.02 -6.71
CA ARG A 3 7.90 10.08 -5.59
C ARG A 3 6.62 9.92 -4.78
N TYR A 4 5.95 11.02 -4.49
CA TYR A 4 4.73 11.00 -3.68
C TYR A 4 3.57 10.39 -4.44
N LEU A 5 3.44 10.72 -5.73
CA LEU A 5 2.43 10.12 -6.59
C LEU A 5 2.63 8.62 -6.73
N THR A 6 3.88 8.16 -6.86
CA THR A 6 4.22 6.74 -6.92
C THR A 6 3.81 6.02 -5.63
N GLU A 7 4.07 6.63 -4.46
CA GLU A 7 3.66 6.06 -3.18
C GLU A 7 2.14 5.98 -3.04
N LEU A 8 1.42 6.98 -3.54
CA LEU A 8 -0.04 6.96 -3.55
C LEU A 8 -0.57 5.83 -4.42
N ILE A 9 -0.08 5.73 -5.65
CA ILE A 9 -0.55 4.73 -6.61
C ILE A 9 -0.23 3.32 -6.14
N GLY A 10 1.00 3.08 -5.69
CA GLY A 10 1.42 1.77 -5.22
C GLY A 10 0.65 1.33 -3.98
N THR A 11 0.46 2.23 -3.03
CA THR A 11 -0.34 1.94 -1.83
C THR A 11 -1.79 1.70 -2.21
N PHE A 12 -2.34 2.47 -3.14
CA PHE A 12 -3.70 2.25 -3.63
C PHE A 12 -3.88 0.83 -4.14
N PHE A 13 -3.05 0.38 -5.07
CA PHE A 13 -3.20 -0.95 -5.64
C PHE A 13 -2.95 -2.06 -4.63
N LEU A 14 -1.97 -1.88 -3.75
CA LEU A 14 -1.69 -2.88 -2.71
C LEU A 14 -2.91 -3.04 -1.77
N VAL A 15 -3.44 -1.95 -1.26
CA VAL A 15 -4.60 -1.98 -0.35
C VAL A 15 -5.86 -2.43 -1.10
N PHE A 16 -6.02 -2.05 -2.36
CA PHE A 16 -7.14 -2.48 -3.17
C PHE A 16 -7.18 -4.02 -3.31
N VAL A 17 -6.04 -4.64 -3.62
CA VAL A 17 -5.95 -6.10 -3.73
C VAL A 17 -6.17 -6.75 -2.36
N ILE A 18 -5.62 -6.19 -1.29
CA ILE A 18 -5.88 -6.67 0.07
C ILE A 18 -7.38 -6.66 0.36
N GLY A 19 -8.05 -5.55 0.09
CA GLY A 19 -9.48 -5.42 0.35
C GLY A 19 -10.34 -6.35 -0.51
N MET A 20 -10.05 -6.42 -1.80
CA MET A 20 -10.81 -7.28 -2.72
C MET A 20 -10.66 -8.75 -2.36
N THR A 21 -9.45 -9.20 -2.03
CA THR A 21 -9.22 -10.60 -1.64
C THR A 21 -9.81 -10.91 -0.26
N ALA A 22 -9.80 -9.96 0.66
CA ALA A 22 -10.42 -10.11 1.97
C ALA A 22 -11.94 -10.26 1.87
N VAL A 23 -12.59 -9.38 1.10
CA VAL A 23 -14.04 -9.42 0.90
C VAL A 23 -14.45 -10.71 0.19
N ALA A 24 -13.68 -11.15 -0.79
CA ALA A 24 -13.95 -12.39 -1.52
C ALA A 24 -13.65 -13.67 -0.72
N GLY A 25 -12.94 -13.54 0.41
CA GLY A 25 -12.52 -14.70 1.19
C GLY A 25 -11.57 -15.62 0.41
N LEU A 26 -10.73 -15.04 -0.44
CA LEU A 26 -9.90 -15.81 -1.36
C LEU A 26 -8.73 -16.46 -0.63
N SER A 27 -8.63 -17.79 -0.69
CA SER A 27 -7.54 -18.53 -0.04
C SER A 27 -6.17 -18.22 -0.65
N ALA A 28 -6.12 -17.82 -1.92
CA ALA A 28 -4.90 -17.42 -2.61
C ALA A 28 -4.53 -15.94 -2.37
N ALA A 29 -5.18 -15.24 -1.43
CA ALA A 29 -4.91 -13.84 -1.15
C ALA A 29 -3.42 -13.54 -0.91
N PRO A 30 -2.66 -14.33 -0.14
CA PRO A 30 -1.24 -14.04 0.06
C PRO A 30 -0.44 -14.00 -1.24
N ILE A 31 -0.77 -14.86 -2.20
CA ILE A 31 -0.11 -14.88 -3.51
C ILE A 31 -0.48 -13.62 -4.30
N ALA A 32 -1.76 -13.27 -4.34
CA ALA A 32 -2.24 -12.09 -5.05
C ALA A 32 -1.62 -10.81 -4.47
N ILE A 33 -1.57 -10.70 -3.14
CA ILE A 33 -0.99 -9.55 -2.45
C ILE A 33 0.51 -9.47 -2.70
N GLY A 34 1.22 -10.57 -2.58
CA GLY A 34 2.67 -10.62 -2.82
C GLY A 34 3.03 -10.29 -4.26
N CYS A 35 2.28 -10.81 -5.23
CA CYS A 35 2.47 -10.48 -6.64
C CYS A 35 2.20 -9.00 -6.92
N THR A 36 1.17 -8.43 -6.31
CA THR A 36 0.87 -7.00 -6.45
C THR A 36 2.02 -6.15 -5.89
N LEU A 37 2.52 -6.49 -4.72
CA LEU A 37 3.66 -5.80 -4.13
C LEU A 37 4.88 -5.88 -5.06
N MET A 38 5.18 -7.05 -5.61
CA MET A 38 6.27 -7.22 -6.54
C MET A 38 6.13 -6.30 -7.76
N VAL A 39 4.94 -6.27 -8.37
CA VAL A 39 4.67 -5.41 -9.53
C VAL A 39 4.85 -3.93 -9.15
N MET A 40 4.34 -3.51 -7.99
CA MET A 40 4.47 -2.13 -7.54
C MET A 40 5.92 -1.75 -7.23
N VAL A 41 6.72 -2.69 -6.71
CA VAL A 41 8.15 -2.47 -6.50
C VAL A 41 8.88 -2.29 -7.83
N TYR A 42 8.57 -3.11 -8.83
CA TYR A 42 9.14 -2.94 -10.17
C TYR A 42 8.73 -1.61 -10.80
N MET A 43 7.48 -1.20 -10.61
CA MET A 43 6.98 0.06 -11.14
C MET A 43 7.64 1.27 -10.49
N GLY A 44 7.78 1.26 -9.16
CA GLY A 44 8.05 2.47 -8.39
C GLY A 44 9.33 2.47 -7.58
N GLY A 45 10.03 1.34 -7.46
CA GLY A 45 11.21 1.25 -6.60
C GLY A 45 12.30 2.24 -6.98
N HIS A 46 12.52 2.45 -8.26
CA HIS A 46 13.52 3.39 -8.77
C HIS A 46 13.05 4.86 -8.72
N ILE A 47 11.79 5.11 -8.41
CA ILE A 47 11.21 6.46 -8.32
C ILE A 47 11.09 6.89 -6.85
N SER A 48 10.41 6.08 -6.02
CA SER A 48 10.11 6.43 -4.62
C SER A 48 10.81 5.56 -3.59
N GLY A 49 11.40 4.44 -4.01
CA GLY A 49 11.92 3.41 -3.10
C GLY A 49 10.86 2.36 -2.75
N ALA A 50 9.65 2.52 -3.23
CA ALA A 50 8.55 1.54 -3.08
C ALA A 50 8.29 1.15 -1.61
N HIS A 51 8.02 2.14 -0.76
CA HIS A 51 7.69 1.88 0.65
C HIS A 51 6.26 1.35 0.79
N TYR A 52 5.30 2.07 0.25
CA TYR A 52 3.86 1.75 0.20
C TYR A 52 3.23 1.46 1.56
N ASN A 53 3.88 1.87 2.64
CA ASN A 53 3.45 1.61 4.01
C ASN A 53 4.13 2.61 4.96
N PRO A 54 3.36 3.29 5.85
CA PRO A 54 3.95 4.24 6.79
C PRO A 54 5.04 3.62 7.69
N ALA A 55 4.86 2.38 8.13
CA ALA A 55 5.85 1.71 8.97
C ALA A 55 7.17 1.52 8.23
N VAL A 56 7.13 1.18 6.93
CA VAL A 56 8.33 1.05 6.11
C VAL A 56 9.02 2.39 5.94
N SER A 57 8.28 3.47 5.69
CA SER A 57 8.84 4.81 5.58
C SER A 57 9.51 5.26 6.87
N ILE A 58 8.90 5.00 8.02
CA ILE A 58 9.49 5.29 9.33
C ILE A 58 10.79 4.50 9.53
N ALA A 59 10.77 3.20 9.20
CA ALA A 59 11.96 2.36 9.33
C ALA A 59 13.10 2.84 8.44
N VAL A 60 12.81 3.20 7.19
CA VAL A 60 13.81 3.72 6.25
C VAL A 60 14.34 5.07 6.70
N PHE A 61 13.49 5.92 7.27
CA PHE A 61 13.90 7.18 7.86
C PHE A 61 14.86 6.95 9.04
N LEU A 62 14.52 6.01 9.93
CA LEU A 62 15.37 5.70 11.09
C LEU A 62 16.72 5.13 10.66
N ARG A 63 16.78 4.43 9.53
CA ARG A 63 18.05 3.97 8.95
C ARG A 63 18.90 5.10 8.35
N GLY A 64 18.32 6.29 8.21
CA GLY A 64 18.99 7.42 7.56
C GLY A 64 18.92 7.41 6.04
N SER A 65 18.06 6.58 5.46
CA SER A 65 17.94 6.45 4.00
C SER A 65 16.76 7.22 3.40
N LEU A 66 15.99 7.91 4.23
CA LEU A 66 14.92 8.80 3.80
C LEU A 66 15.09 10.15 4.48
N GLU A 67 15.00 11.22 3.71
CA GLU A 67 15.11 12.57 4.26
C GLU A 67 13.89 12.90 5.14
N LYS A 68 14.14 13.65 6.20
CA LYS A 68 13.08 14.08 7.12
C LYS A 68 11.98 14.85 6.40
N SER A 69 12.34 15.67 5.40
CA SER A 69 11.38 16.43 4.61
C SER A 69 10.44 15.56 3.77
N ASP A 70 10.82 14.32 3.47
CA ASP A 70 10.02 13.38 2.67
C ASP A 70 9.13 12.48 3.52
N LEU A 71 9.41 12.34 4.81
CA LEU A 71 8.72 11.38 5.66
C LEU A 71 7.21 11.65 5.75
N LEU A 72 6.82 12.88 6.10
CA LEU A 72 5.41 13.24 6.21
C LEU A 72 4.68 13.21 4.86
N PRO A 73 5.24 13.74 3.76
CA PRO A 73 4.62 13.58 2.44
C PRO A 73 4.44 12.12 2.01
N TYR A 74 5.40 11.23 2.31
CA TYR A 74 5.25 9.81 2.04
C TYR A 74 4.08 9.21 2.80
N ILE A 75 4.00 9.46 4.10
CA ILE A 75 2.91 8.96 4.94
C ILE A 75 1.57 9.50 4.46
N ALA A 76 1.49 10.79 4.16
CA ALA A 76 0.26 11.40 3.66
C ALA A 76 -0.19 10.77 2.34
N ALA A 77 0.72 10.55 1.39
CA ALA A 77 0.43 9.91 0.11
C ALA A 77 -0.05 8.46 0.32
N GLN A 78 0.60 7.73 1.21
CA GLN A 78 0.23 6.34 1.52
C GLN A 78 -1.15 6.26 2.18
N LEU A 79 -1.45 7.13 3.13
CA LEU A 79 -2.76 7.15 3.79
C LEU A 79 -3.86 7.55 2.81
N LEU A 80 -3.61 8.51 1.93
CA LEU A 80 -4.57 8.89 0.90
C LEU A 80 -4.80 7.74 -0.08
N GLY A 81 -3.75 7.06 -0.52
CA GLY A 81 -3.87 5.90 -1.39
C GLY A 81 -4.67 4.78 -0.76
N ALA A 82 -4.43 4.49 0.52
CA ALA A 82 -5.15 3.47 1.27
C ALA A 82 -6.63 3.84 1.43
N TRP A 83 -6.93 5.11 1.73
CA TRP A 83 -8.31 5.58 1.87
C TRP A 83 -9.06 5.48 0.54
N LEU A 84 -8.43 5.89 -0.56
CA LEU A 84 -9.02 5.78 -1.90
C LEU A 84 -9.26 4.31 -2.26
N ALA A 85 -8.34 3.41 -1.92
CA ALA A 85 -8.50 1.99 -2.18
C ALA A 85 -9.65 1.39 -1.38
N ALA A 86 -9.76 1.71 -0.10
CA ALA A 86 -10.85 1.24 0.74
C ALA A 86 -12.20 1.75 0.21
N SER A 87 -12.25 3.00 -0.24
CA SER A 87 -13.45 3.57 -0.87
C SER A 87 -13.81 2.85 -2.17
N ALA A 88 -12.80 2.50 -2.99
CA ALA A 88 -13.02 1.75 -4.22
C ALA A 88 -13.52 0.33 -3.95
N VAL A 89 -12.98 -0.35 -2.95
CA VAL A 89 -13.47 -1.68 -2.54
C VAL A 89 -14.93 -1.60 -2.10
N LEU A 90 -15.27 -0.61 -1.29
CA LEU A 90 -16.65 -0.38 -0.86
C LEU A 90 -17.58 -0.14 -2.05
N ALA A 91 -17.16 0.68 -3.00
CA ALA A 91 -17.96 1.00 -4.19
C ALA A 91 -18.19 -0.23 -5.08
N VAL A 92 -17.18 -1.09 -5.21
CA VAL A 92 -17.25 -2.29 -6.08
C VAL A 92 -17.98 -3.43 -5.40
N THR A 93 -17.73 -3.67 -4.11
CA THR A 93 -18.23 -4.86 -3.40
C THR A 93 -19.39 -4.57 -2.46
N GLY A 94 -19.60 -3.32 -2.06
CA GLY A 94 -20.57 -2.96 -1.03
C GLY A 94 -20.15 -3.34 0.39
N ALA A 95 -18.90 -3.79 0.59
CA ALA A 95 -18.40 -4.26 1.87
C ALA A 95 -17.16 -3.50 2.32
N THR A 96 -16.95 -3.48 3.63
CA THR A 96 -15.72 -2.96 4.23
C THR A 96 -14.82 -4.10 4.66
N PHE A 97 -13.56 -3.79 4.93
CA PHE A 97 -12.59 -4.76 5.41
C PHE A 97 -11.64 -4.09 6.41
N ALA A 98 -10.97 -4.90 7.21
CA ALA A 98 -9.92 -4.43 8.10
C ALA A 98 -8.78 -5.45 8.11
N PRO A 99 -7.51 -5.01 8.23
CA PRO A 99 -6.41 -5.93 8.40
C PRO A 99 -6.60 -6.76 9.66
N ALA A 100 -6.31 -8.06 9.57
CA ALA A 100 -6.41 -8.96 10.70
C ALA A 100 -5.26 -9.97 10.63
N PRO A 101 -4.80 -10.50 11.79
CA PRO A 101 -3.83 -11.59 11.80
C PRO A 101 -4.38 -12.79 11.05
N GLY A 102 -3.52 -13.51 10.35
CA GLY A 102 -3.91 -14.76 9.73
C GLY A 102 -4.35 -15.78 10.79
N ALA A 103 -5.32 -16.62 10.42
CA ALA A 103 -5.75 -17.72 11.28
C ALA A 103 -4.65 -18.79 11.31
N GLY A 104 -4.27 -19.20 12.49
CA GLY A 104 -3.26 -20.27 12.63
C GLY A 104 -2.32 -20.06 13.74
#